data_6e5f215a2d7ed5845f2ba0157507c99f
#
_entry.id   6e5f215a2d7ed5845f2ba0157507c99f
#
_cell.length_a   1.000
_cell.length_b   1.000
_cell.length_c   1.000
_cell.angle_alpha   90.00
_cell.angle_beta   90.00
_cell.angle_gamma   90.00
#
_symmetry.space_group_name_H-M   'P 1'
#
loop_
_entity.id
_entity.type
_entity.pdbx_description
1 polymer ?
#
loop_
_entity_poly.entity_id
_entity_poly.type
_entity_poly.pdbx_seq_one_letter_code
_entity_poly.pdbx_strand_id
1 'polypeptide(L)'
;MKPTKTLSESTICCFGDSTTWGDNGCGAGGNDISWTSHLGALLGGATIENYGIKGSRIAVKADRTDSFVERLDGIDHAADVYVVFGGVNDFSRNVPLGELGSTDVHEFYGALDYLIRAITARSPQAKLVFMTPCKTSGKHEKDIPASDELNHLGLTQVAYVKAMLEVCDCYSVPVIDLYAQSGISPFLPEHRELYMPDGLHYSPSGYERLAHRIAAGLTSVCR
;
A
#
# COMPACT_ATOMS: atom_id res chain seq x y z
N MET A 1 -6.59 -13.58 -27.70
CA MET A 1 -5.88 -12.79 -26.66
C MET A 1 -6.31 -11.34 -26.80
N LYS A 2 -6.70 -10.67 -25.71
CA LYS A 2 -6.86 -9.22 -25.76
C LYS A 2 -5.48 -8.59 -26.06
N PRO A 3 -5.41 -7.50 -26.85
CA PRO A 3 -4.15 -6.79 -27.04
C PRO A 3 -3.60 -6.32 -25.69
N THR A 4 -2.30 -6.43 -25.50
CA THR A 4 -1.62 -5.95 -24.29
C THR A 4 -1.72 -4.42 -24.29
N LYS A 5 -2.49 -3.87 -23.35
CA LYS A 5 -2.60 -2.43 -23.17
C LYS A 5 -1.29 -1.86 -22.62
N THR A 6 -0.95 -0.65 -23.04
CA THR A 6 0.10 0.17 -22.39
C THR A 6 -0.44 0.71 -21.05
N LEU A 7 0.44 1.17 -20.17
CA LEU A 7 -0.02 1.80 -18.91
C LEU A 7 -0.92 3.01 -19.15
N SER A 8 -0.67 3.78 -20.22
CA SER A 8 -1.48 4.95 -20.58
C SER A 8 -2.92 4.62 -21.00
N GLU A 9 -3.17 3.37 -21.42
CA GLU A 9 -4.49 2.89 -21.85
C GLU A 9 -5.18 2.05 -20.77
N SER A 10 -4.50 1.85 -19.64
CA SER A 10 -4.94 0.93 -18.59
C SER A 10 -5.84 1.62 -17.57
N THR A 11 -6.78 0.85 -17.01
CA THR A 11 -7.44 1.16 -15.75
C THR A 11 -6.62 0.56 -14.61
N ILE A 12 -6.23 1.39 -13.64
CA ILE A 12 -5.39 1.03 -12.50
C ILE A 12 -6.21 1.15 -11.22
N CYS A 13 -6.49 0.02 -10.59
CA CYS A 13 -7.12 -0.07 -9.27
C CYS A 13 -6.07 0.13 -8.18
N CYS A 14 -6.14 1.25 -7.46
CA CYS A 14 -5.25 1.57 -6.34
C CYS A 14 -5.93 1.17 -5.03
N PHE A 15 -5.62 -0.02 -4.55
CA PHE A 15 -6.20 -0.63 -3.38
C PHE A 15 -5.33 -0.39 -2.15
N GLY A 16 -5.83 0.40 -1.17
CA GLY A 16 -4.96 0.87 -0.12
C GLY A 16 -5.65 1.36 1.17
N ASP A 17 -4.83 1.92 2.04
CA ASP A 17 -5.23 2.49 3.33
C ASP A 17 -5.35 4.03 3.29
N SER A 18 -5.08 4.71 4.43
CA SER A 18 -5.12 6.17 4.54
C SER A 18 -4.14 6.87 3.57
N THR A 19 -3.01 6.25 3.28
CA THR A 19 -2.01 6.78 2.35
C THR A 19 -2.54 6.81 0.92
N THR A 20 -3.33 5.80 0.53
CA THR A 20 -4.00 5.78 -0.77
C THR A 20 -5.23 6.68 -0.78
N TRP A 21 -5.99 6.76 0.32
CA TRP A 21 -7.10 7.70 0.46
C TRP A 21 -6.65 9.17 0.32
N GLY A 22 -5.42 9.51 0.72
CA GLY A 22 -4.87 10.86 0.70
C GLY A 22 -4.99 11.58 2.04
N ASP A 23 -4.82 10.89 3.18
CA ASP A 23 -4.81 11.52 4.51
C ASP A 23 -3.57 12.40 4.67
N ASN A 24 -3.75 13.63 5.12
CA ASN A 24 -2.65 14.58 5.37
C ASN A 24 -2.23 14.67 6.85
N GLY A 25 -2.77 13.80 7.70
CA GLY A 25 -2.47 13.77 9.12
C GLY A 25 -3.14 14.85 9.97
N CYS A 26 -3.80 15.83 9.35
CA CYS A 26 -4.49 16.95 10.02
C CYS A 26 -6.01 16.79 10.01
N GLY A 27 -6.52 15.56 9.80
CA GLY A 27 -7.97 15.29 9.74
C GLY A 27 -8.64 15.73 8.43
N ALA A 28 -7.87 16.20 7.48
CA ALA A 28 -8.31 16.60 6.14
C ALA A 28 -7.60 15.75 5.06
N GLY A 29 -7.69 16.15 3.80
CA GLY A 29 -7.13 15.42 2.67
C GLY A 29 -8.23 14.81 1.81
N GLY A 30 -7.88 13.78 1.07
CA GLY A 30 -8.75 13.08 0.14
C GLY A 30 -8.08 12.85 -1.21
N ASN A 31 -8.86 12.34 -2.15
CA ASN A 31 -8.34 11.94 -3.45
C ASN A 31 -7.59 13.07 -4.18
N ASP A 32 -8.01 14.31 -4.01
CA ASP A 32 -7.42 15.46 -4.72
C ASP A 32 -5.94 15.71 -4.40
N ILE A 33 -5.48 15.30 -3.21
CA ILE A 33 -4.08 15.41 -2.81
C ILE A 33 -3.33 14.08 -2.81
N SER A 34 -4.03 12.96 -2.94
CA SER A 34 -3.42 11.62 -2.95
C SER A 34 -2.43 11.46 -4.09
N TRP A 35 -1.45 10.59 -3.90
CA TRP A 35 -0.56 10.16 -5.00
C TRP A 35 -1.34 9.64 -6.22
N THR A 36 -2.54 9.11 -6.02
CA THR A 36 -3.41 8.60 -7.09
C THR A 36 -3.89 9.71 -8.02
N SER A 37 -4.12 10.95 -7.52
CA SER A 37 -4.57 12.07 -8.35
C SER A 37 -3.52 12.52 -9.38
N HIS A 38 -2.26 12.29 -9.11
CA HIS A 38 -1.14 12.63 -10.00
C HIS A 38 -0.81 11.49 -10.98
N LEU A 39 -1.14 10.24 -10.61
CA LEU A 39 -0.62 9.05 -11.28
C LEU A 39 -1.07 8.94 -12.73
N GLY A 40 -2.34 9.26 -13.03
CA GLY A 40 -2.89 9.19 -14.38
C GLY A 40 -2.10 10.01 -15.39
N ALA A 41 -1.82 11.26 -15.06
CA ALA A 41 -1.01 12.15 -15.90
C ALA A 41 0.44 11.67 -16.04
N LEU A 42 1.04 11.21 -14.93
CA LEU A 42 2.41 10.68 -14.92
C LEU A 42 2.58 9.41 -15.76
N LEU A 43 1.51 8.63 -15.94
CA LEU A 43 1.48 7.41 -16.76
C LEU A 43 0.92 7.66 -18.18
N GLY A 44 0.76 8.91 -18.59
CA GLY A 44 0.39 9.27 -19.95
C GLY A 44 -1.10 9.14 -20.28
N GLY A 45 -1.98 9.17 -19.28
CA GLY A 45 -3.45 9.15 -19.45
C GLY A 45 -4.17 7.95 -18.87
N ALA A 46 -3.52 7.14 -18.04
CA ALA A 46 -4.14 6.01 -17.34
C ALA A 46 -5.37 6.44 -16.54
N THR A 47 -6.41 5.61 -16.53
CA THR A 47 -7.57 5.78 -15.64
C THR A 47 -7.21 5.25 -14.25
N ILE A 48 -7.36 6.09 -13.23
CA ILE A 48 -6.98 5.73 -11.85
C ILE A 48 -8.22 5.65 -10.97
N GLU A 49 -8.37 4.53 -10.29
CA GLU A 49 -9.42 4.30 -9.31
C GLU A 49 -8.83 4.20 -7.91
N ASN A 50 -9.28 5.05 -7.01
CA ASN A 50 -8.78 5.12 -5.64
C ASN A 50 -9.71 4.38 -4.68
N TYR A 51 -9.27 3.22 -4.19
CA TYR A 51 -9.95 2.40 -3.18
C TYR A 51 -9.25 2.49 -1.81
N GLY A 52 -8.74 3.64 -1.44
CA GLY A 52 -8.15 3.91 -0.14
C GLY A 52 -9.21 4.02 0.97
N ILE A 53 -8.99 3.34 2.10
CA ILE A 53 -9.80 3.49 3.33
C ILE A 53 -8.89 3.72 4.53
N LYS A 54 -9.14 4.82 5.26
CA LYS A 54 -8.31 5.23 6.39
C LYS A 54 -8.30 4.18 7.50
N GLY A 55 -7.10 3.79 7.95
CA GLY A 55 -6.90 2.81 9.03
C GLY A 55 -7.13 1.35 8.62
N SER A 56 -7.47 1.08 7.35
CA SER A 56 -7.66 -0.28 6.84
C SER A 56 -6.35 -1.07 6.93
N ARG A 57 -6.45 -2.32 7.37
CA ARG A 57 -5.37 -3.31 7.46
C ARG A 57 -5.48 -4.30 6.31
N ILE A 58 -4.39 -4.96 5.98
CA ILE A 58 -4.42 -6.06 5.03
C ILE A 58 -5.18 -7.25 5.65
N ALA A 59 -4.80 -7.64 6.88
CA ALA A 59 -5.41 -8.76 7.59
C ALA A 59 -6.72 -8.39 8.29
N VAL A 60 -7.57 -9.40 8.47
CA VAL A 60 -8.84 -9.30 9.20
C VAL A 60 -8.58 -9.16 10.70
N LYS A 61 -9.29 -8.25 11.35
CA LYS A 61 -9.29 -8.10 12.81
C LYS A 61 -10.68 -7.74 13.33
N ALA A 62 -11.07 -8.28 14.47
CA ALA A 62 -12.43 -8.19 15.02
C ALA A 62 -12.92 -6.76 15.35
N ASP A 63 -12.01 -5.80 15.51
CA ASP A 63 -12.35 -4.42 15.86
C ASP A 63 -12.79 -3.56 14.65
N ARG A 64 -12.64 -4.07 13.41
CA ARG A 64 -13.04 -3.41 12.16
C ARG A 64 -13.44 -4.45 11.12
N THR A 65 -14.29 -4.04 10.17
CA THR A 65 -14.80 -4.89 9.09
C THR A 65 -14.44 -4.34 7.70
N ASP A 66 -13.32 -3.62 7.60
CA ASP A 66 -12.87 -2.95 6.38
C ASP A 66 -11.42 -3.30 6.02
N SER A 67 -10.95 -4.49 6.41
CA SER A 67 -9.65 -4.99 5.96
C SER A 67 -9.63 -5.15 4.43
N PHE A 68 -8.43 -5.22 3.84
CA PHE A 68 -8.32 -5.46 2.40
C PHE A 68 -8.96 -6.79 2.01
N VAL A 69 -8.84 -7.81 2.86
CA VAL A 69 -9.51 -9.11 2.66
C VAL A 69 -11.04 -8.94 2.57
N GLU A 70 -11.66 -8.25 3.54
CA GLU A 70 -13.12 -8.14 3.64
C GLU A 70 -13.73 -7.25 2.56
N ARG A 71 -13.01 -6.23 2.08
CA ARG A 71 -13.52 -5.31 1.06
C ARG A 71 -13.05 -5.60 -0.36
N LEU A 72 -12.38 -6.74 -0.56
CA LEU A 72 -11.89 -7.12 -1.89
C LEU A 72 -13.01 -7.24 -2.93
N ASP A 73 -14.23 -7.65 -2.52
CA ASP A 73 -15.39 -7.76 -3.42
C ASP A 73 -15.92 -6.39 -3.88
N GLY A 74 -15.56 -5.31 -3.20
CA GLY A 74 -16.01 -3.95 -3.51
C GLY A 74 -15.10 -3.16 -4.45
N ILE A 75 -13.97 -3.72 -4.92
CA ILE A 75 -13.09 -3.05 -5.89
C ILE A 75 -13.46 -3.46 -7.32
N ASP A 76 -13.01 -2.67 -8.32
CA ASP A 76 -13.21 -3.04 -9.73
C ASP A 76 -12.46 -4.34 -10.07
N HIS A 77 -13.20 -5.30 -10.63
CA HIS A 77 -12.66 -6.58 -11.08
C HIS A 77 -12.29 -6.60 -12.56
N ALA A 78 -12.46 -5.48 -13.27
CA ALA A 78 -12.14 -5.31 -14.67
C ALA A 78 -10.86 -4.47 -14.90
N ALA A 79 -10.20 -4.02 -13.83
CA ALA A 79 -8.97 -3.27 -13.91
C ALA A 79 -7.86 -4.05 -14.64
N ASP A 80 -7.03 -3.33 -15.37
CA ASP A 80 -5.90 -3.90 -16.10
C ASP A 80 -4.67 -4.07 -15.18
N VAL A 81 -4.57 -3.24 -14.13
CA VAL A 81 -3.49 -3.28 -13.13
C VAL A 81 -4.09 -3.10 -11.74
N TYR A 82 -3.69 -3.94 -10.81
CA TYR A 82 -3.97 -3.79 -9.37
C TYR A 82 -2.71 -3.38 -8.65
N VAL A 83 -2.78 -2.29 -7.90
CA VAL A 83 -1.70 -1.79 -7.04
C VAL A 83 -2.16 -1.87 -5.60
N VAL A 84 -1.55 -2.74 -4.80
CA VAL A 84 -1.89 -2.96 -3.39
C VAL A 84 -0.88 -2.23 -2.51
N PHE A 85 -1.35 -1.26 -1.74
CA PHE A 85 -0.50 -0.42 -0.88
C PHE A 85 -1.03 -0.37 0.55
N GLY A 86 -0.38 -1.11 1.46
CA GLY A 86 -0.79 -1.21 2.86
C GLY A 86 0.26 -1.91 3.73
N GLY A 87 -0.14 -2.22 4.98
CA GLY A 87 0.69 -2.96 5.93
C GLY A 87 1.22 -2.11 7.10
N VAL A 88 1.22 -0.78 7.01
CA VAL A 88 1.59 0.08 8.15
C VAL A 88 0.58 -0.05 9.30
N ASN A 89 -0.71 -0.22 8.97
CA ASN A 89 -1.75 -0.44 9.97
C ASN A 89 -1.67 -1.84 10.59
N ASP A 90 -1.24 -2.85 9.83
CA ASP A 90 -1.01 -4.19 10.36
C ASP A 90 0.11 -4.18 11.40
N PHE A 91 1.23 -3.53 11.10
CA PHE A 91 2.32 -3.30 12.04
C PHE A 91 1.86 -2.52 13.27
N SER A 92 1.26 -1.35 13.08
CA SER A 92 0.93 -0.43 14.18
C SER A 92 -0.24 -0.91 15.05
N ARG A 93 -1.08 -1.82 14.56
CA ARG A 93 -2.24 -2.38 15.27
C ARG A 93 -2.04 -3.82 15.68
N ASN A 94 -0.80 -4.28 15.70
CA ASN A 94 -0.42 -5.57 16.25
C ASN A 94 -1.18 -6.74 15.59
N VAL A 95 -1.23 -6.76 14.26
CA VAL A 95 -1.69 -7.93 13.51
C VAL A 95 -0.65 -9.02 13.70
N PRO A 96 -1.04 -10.26 14.08
CA PRO A 96 -0.09 -11.36 14.12
C PRO A 96 0.60 -11.53 12.77
N LEU A 97 1.93 -11.74 12.78
CA LEU A 97 2.67 -11.88 11.52
C LEU A 97 2.31 -13.19 10.82
N GLY A 98 2.18 -14.29 11.58
CA GLY A 98 2.09 -15.64 11.04
C GLY A 98 3.41 -16.11 10.45
N GLU A 99 3.34 -17.08 9.55
CA GLU A 99 4.51 -17.64 8.85
C GLU A 99 4.22 -17.86 7.36
N LEU A 100 5.26 -17.98 6.57
CA LEU A 100 5.13 -18.25 5.13
C LEU A 100 4.39 -19.59 4.90
N GLY A 101 3.35 -19.53 4.06
CA GLY A 101 2.45 -20.66 3.80
C GLY A 101 1.20 -20.69 4.68
N SER A 102 1.05 -19.77 5.66
CA SER A 102 -0.22 -19.60 6.38
C SER A 102 -1.33 -19.20 5.40
N THR A 103 -2.54 -19.73 5.66
CA THR A 103 -3.79 -19.37 4.95
C THR A 103 -4.78 -18.66 5.87
N ASP A 104 -4.40 -18.37 7.11
CA ASP A 104 -5.24 -17.65 8.07
C ASP A 104 -5.24 -16.16 7.74
N VAL A 105 -6.38 -15.65 7.31
CA VAL A 105 -6.56 -14.24 6.96
C VAL A 105 -6.48 -13.27 8.15
N HIS A 106 -6.42 -13.79 9.39
CA HIS A 106 -6.17 -13.00 10.60
C HIS A 106 -4.68 -12.80 10.89
N GLU A 107 -3.82 -13.44 10.11
CA GLU A 107 -2.37 -13.27 10.11
C GLU A 107 -1.92 -12.52 8.84
N PHE A 108 -0.84 -11.76 8.97
CA PHE A 108 -0.38 -10.92 7.86
C PHE A 108 0.06 -11.74 6.63
N TYR A 109 0.83 -12.84 6.86
CA TYR A 109 1.22 -13.77 5.79
C TYR A 109 0.01 -14.38 5.08
N GLY A 110 -0.95 -14.90 5.85
CA GLY A 110 -2.13 -15.53 5.27
C GLY A 110 -3.06 -14.57 4.54
N ALA A 111 -3.18 -13.33 5.03
CA ALA A 111 -3.95 -12.29 4.35
C ALA A 111 -3.32 -11.86 3.02
N LEU A 112 -1.98 -11.76 2.94
CA LEU A 112 -1.26 -11.49 1.70
C LEU A 112 -1.43 -12.63 0.69
N ASP A 113 -1.29 -13.90 1.13
CA ASP A 113 -1.54 -15.08 0.30
C ASP A 113 -2.95 -15.07 -0.29
N TYR A 114 -3.95 -14.80 0.58
CA TYR A 114 -5.35 -14.70 0.15
C TYR A 114 -5.56 -13.62 -0.92
N LEU A 115 -5.03 -12.41 -0.71
CA LEU A 115 -5.21 -11.31 -1.66
C LEU A 115 -4.60 -11.63 -3.03
N ILE A 116 -3.39 -12.18 -3.07
CA ILE A 116 -2.73 -12.55 -4.32
C ILE A 116 -3.56 -13.58 -5.08
N ARG A 117 -3.97 -14.65 -4.41
CA ARG A 117 -4.79 -15.71 -5.01
C ARG A 117 -6.15 -15.20 -5.48
N ALA A 118 -6.83 -14.42 -4.65
CA ALA A 118 -8.18 -13.96 -4.94
C ALA A 118 -8.21 -12.93 -6.08
N ILE A 119 -7.27 -11.97 -6.11
CA ILE A 119 -7.16 -10.99 -7.22
C ILE A 119 -6.80 -11.74 -8.51
N THR A 120 -5.82 -12.64 -8.48
CA THR A 120 -5.40 -13.40 -9.66
C THR A 120 -6.52 -14.30 -10.19
N ALA A 121 -7.29 -14.96 -9.32
CA ALA A 121 -8.41 -15.80 -9.73
C ALA A 121 -9.53 -15.01 -10.42
N ARG A 122 -9.80 -13.77 -9.95
CA ARG A 122 -10.83 -12.90 -10.53
C ARG A 122 -10.38 -12.22 -11.81
N SER A 123 -9.11 -11.85 -11.90
CA SER A 123 -8.55 -11.06 -13.00
C SER A 123 -7.20 -11.65 -13.47
N PRO A 124 -7.19 -12.88 -14.03
CA PRO A 124 -5.95 -13.62 -14.33
C PRO A 124 -5.09 -13.00 -15.44
N GLN A 125 -5.61 -12.02 -16.16
CA GLN A 125 -4.88 -11.27 -17.20
C GLN A 125 -4.39 -9.91 -16.72
N ALA A 126 -4.83 -9.46 -15.55
CA ALA A 126 -4.39 -8.19 -14.97
C ALA A 126 -2.96 -8.33 -14.41
N LYS A 127 -2.26 -7.22 -14.39
CA LYS A 127 -0.99 -7.12 -13.66
C LYS A 127 -1.29 -6.84 -12.18
N LEU A 128 -0.61 -7.53 -11.29
CA LEU A 128 -0.70 -7.30 -9.85
C LEU A 128 0.65 -6.80 -9.33
N VAL A 129 0.64 -5.70 -8.61
CA VAL A 129 1.85 -5.07 -8.03
C VAL A 129 1.58 -4.74 -6.58
N PHE A 130 2.47 -5.14 -5.69
CA PHE A 130 2.44 -4.71 -4.30
C PHE A 130 3.41 -3.54 -4.08
N MET A 131 3.11 -2.70 -3.09
CA MET A 131 4.01 -1.66 -2.60
C MET A 131 4.23 -1.86 -1.11
N THR A 132 5.50 -1.91 -0.68
CA THR A 132 5.80 -1.96 0.75
C THR A 132 5.39 -0.67 1.43
N PRO A 133 4.90 -0.71 2.70
CA PRO A 133 4.56 0.50 3.44
C PRO A 133 5.80 1.37 3.62
N CYS A 134 5.66 2.68 3.46
CA CYS A 134 6.76 3.61 3.72
C CYS A 134 7.11 3.64 5.23
N LYS A 135 8.31 4.14 5.55
CA LYS A 135 8.71 4.35 6.94
C LYS A 135 7.82 5.38 7.63
N THR A 136 7.59 5.19 8.92
CA THR A 136 6.93 6.16 9.81
C THR A 136 7.83 6.52 10.99
N SER A 137 7.77 7.76 11.47
CA SER A 137 8.40 8.15 12.75
C SER A 137 7.47 7.97 13.94
N GLY A 138 6.32 7.31 13.73
CA GLY A 138 5.34 7.02 14.77
C GLY A 138 4.42 8.20 15.10
N LYS A 139 3.36 7.89 15.83
CA LYS A 139 2.42 8.84 16.45
C LYS A 139 2.08 8.28 17.83
N HIS A 140 2.96 8.52 18.81
CA HIS A 140 2.87 7.88 20.13
C HIS A 140 1.58 8.24 20.85
N GLU A 141 1.00 9.43 20.62
CA GLU A 141 -0.30 9.83 21.15
C GLU A 141 -1.49 8.98 20.64
N LYS A 142 -1.26 8.21 19.56
CA LYS A 142 -2.22 7.27 18.96
C LYS A 142 -1.76 5.81 19.04
N ASP A 143 -0.75 5.54 19.86
CA ASP A 143 -0.15 4.20 20.00
C ASP A 143 0.30 3.63 18.66
N ILE A 144 0.97 4.45 17.85
CA ILE A 144 1.58 4.06 16.57
C ILE A 144 3.10 4.15 16.73
N PRO A 145 3.82 3.02 16.76
CA PRO A 145 5.27 3.01 16.90
C PRO A 145 5.98 3.53 15.62
N ALA A 146 7.18 4.04 15.79
CA ALA A 146 8.06 4.33 14.66
C ALA A 146 8.54 3.04 13.99
N SER A 147 9.04 3.13 12.76
CA SER A 147 9.45 1.95 11.96
C SER A 147 10.55 1.11 12.61
N ASP A 148 11.38 1.73 13.42
CA ASP A 148 12.51 1.12 14.15
C ASP A 148 12.17 0.76 15.61
N GLU A 149 10.95 1.10 16.06
CA GLU A 149 10.42 0.71 17.37
C GLU A 149 9.68 -0.61 17.29
N LEU A 150 9.57 -1.30 18.43
CA LEU A 150 8.79 -2.52 18.56
C LEU A 150 7.31 -2.19 18.76
N ASN A 151 6.44 -2.89 18.07
CA ASN A 151 5.02 -2.93 18.39
C ASN A 151 4.77 -3.83 19.62
N HIS A 152 3.51 -3.98 20.05
CA HIS A 152 3.19 -4.80 21.24
C HIS A 152 3.42 -6.31 21.04
N LEU A 153 3.70 -6.76 19.81
CA LEU A 153 4.13 -8.14 19.52
C LEU A 153 5.65 -8.31 19.53
N GLY A 154 6.40 -7.25 19.84
CA GLY A 154 7.87 -7.27 19.83
C GLY A 154 8.47 -7.25 18.42
N LEU A 155 7.72 -6.75 17.41
CA LEU A 155 8.15 -6.71 16.02
C LEU A 155 8.32 -5.27 15.55
N THR A 156 9.31 -5.02 14.71
CA THR A 156 9.48 -3.74 13.99
C THR A 156 8.72 -3.79 12.65
N GLN A 157 8.48 -2.64 12.04
CA GLN A 157 7.82 -2.56 10.74
C GLN A 157 8.54 -3.39 9.66
N VAL A 158 9.86 -3.53 9.74
CA VAL A 158 10.63 -4.31 8.76
C VAL A 158 10.25 -5.80 8.75
N ALA A 159 9.70 -6.35 9.83
CA ALA A 159 9.21 -7.73 9.82
C ALA A 159 8.01 -7.89 8.86
N TYR A 160 7.09 -6.93 8.86
CA TYR A 160 5.94 -6.92 7.94
C TYR A 160 6.38 -6.66 6.49
N VAL A 161 7.35 -5.78 6.28
CA VAL A 161 7.94 -5.55 4.95
C VAL A 161 8.55 -6.85 4.39
N LYS A 162 9.34 -7.57 5.19
CA LYS A 162 9.94 -8.85 4.78
C LYS A 162 8.89 -9.90 4.46
N ALA A 163 7.85 -10.02 5.29
CA ALA A 163 6.75 -10.94 5.04
C ALA A 163 6.05 -10.64 3.69
N MET A 164 5.81 -9.37 3.38
CA MET A 164 5.24 -8.98 2.08
C MET A 164 6.15 -9.37 0.91
N LEU A 165 7.45 -9.09 1.03
CA LEU A 165 8.44 -9.45 0.00
C LEU A 165 8.51 -10.97 -0.21
N GLU A 166 8.53 -11.75 0.87
CA GLU A 166 8.60 -13.22 0.82
C GLU A 166 7.35 -13.83 0.14
N VAL A 167 6.13 -13.38 0.52
CA VAL A 167 4.90 -13.88 -0.12
C VAL A 167 4.86 -13.47 -1.59
N CYS A 168 5.18 -12.24 -1.93
CA CYS A 168 5.20 -11.79 -3.32
C CYS A 168 6.23 -12.57 -4.16
N ASP A 169 7.42 -12.87 -3.59
CA ASP A 169 8.45 -13.67 -4.25
C ASP A 169 7.95 -15.08 -4.58
N CYS A 170 7.24 -15.75 -3.64
CA CYS A 170 6.65 -17.07 -3.87
C CYS A 170 5.70 -17.12 -5.07
N TYR A 171 5.03 -16.02 -5.39
CA TYR A 171 4.09 -15.91 -6.50
C TYR A 171 4.66 -15.17 -7.72
N SER A 172 5.93 -14.79 -7.70
CA SER A 172 6.56 -13.93 -8.73
C SER A 172 5.76 -12.64 -8.96
N VAL A 173 5.15 -12.10 -7.91
CA VAL A 173 4.44 -10.82 -7.95
C VAL A 173 5.43 -9.68 -7.74
N PRO A 174 5.55 -8.72 -8.66
CA PRO A 174 6.47 -7.61 -8.52
C PRO A 174 6.11 -6.70 -7.34
N VAL A 175 7.14 -6.19 -6.67
CA VAL A 175 7.00 -5.25 -5.54
C VAL A 175 7.76 -3.96 -5.83
N ILE A 176 7.11 -2.82 -5.59
CA ILE A 176 7.79 -1.51 -5.51
C ILE A 176 8.15 -1.29 -4.04
N ASP A 177 9.43 -1.41 -3.71
CA ASP A 177 9.90 -1.28 -2.33
C ASP A 177 9.99 0.19 -1.91
N LEU A 178 8.87 0.74 -1.42
CA LEU A 178 8.79 2.10 -0.90
C LEU A 178 9.39 2.23 0.51
N TYR A 179 9.48 1.14 1.28
CA TYR A 179 10.16 1.15 2.58
C TYR A 179 11.62 1.55 2.44
N ALA A 180 12.30 0.97 1.47
CA ALA A 180 13.71 1.23 1.21
C ALA A 180 13.95 2.42 0.28
N GLN A 181 13.01 2.72 -0.64
CA GLN A 181 13.29 3.56 -1.80
C GLN A 181 12.22 4.63 -2.09
N SER A 182 11.38 5.02 -1.12
CA SER A 182 10.38 6.09 -1.33
C SER A 182 10.99 7.45 -1.69
N GLY A 183 12.24 7.69 -1.29
CA GLY A 183 12.89 9.00 -1.41
C GLY A 183 12.40 10.01 -0.36
N ILE A 184 11.58 9.57 0.61
CA ILE A 184 11.09 10.37 1.74
C ILE A 184 11.44 9.62 3.03
N SER A 185 12.06 10.31 3.98
CA SER A 185 12.38 9.76 5.29
C SER A 185 11.75 10.59 6.40
N PRO A 186 10.89 10.01 7.25
CA PRO A 186 10.31 10.71 8.39
C PRO A 186 11.34 10.99 9.52
N PHE A 187 12.54 10.41 9.42
CA PHE A 187 13.65 10.61 10.37
C PHE A 187 14.53 11.81 10.02
N LEU A 188 14.35 12.41 8.84
CA LEU A 188 15.02 13.64 8.43
C LEU A 188 14.09 14.82 8.72
N PRO A 189 14.48 15.78 9.59
CA PRO A 189 13.62 16.92 9.96
C PRO A 189 13.06 17.68 8.75
N GLU A 190 13.89 17.92 7.73
CA GLU A 190 13.50 18.64 6.52
C GLU A 190 12.46 17.86 5.70
N HIS A 191 12.58 16.54 5.60
CA HIS A 191 11.58 15.70 4.93
C HIS A 191 10.30 15.61 5.74
N ARG A 192 10.40 15.59 7.07
CA ARG A 192 9.24 15.56 7.93
C ARG A 192 8.44 16.85 7.80
N GLU A 193 9.10 17.99 7.86
CA GLU A 193 8.45 19.30 7.70
C GLU A 193 7.78 19.47 6.34
N LEU A 194 8.46 19.09 5.25
CA LEU A 194 7.97 19.30 3.89
C LEU A 194 6.95 18.25 3.44
N TYR A 195 7.18 16.97 3.78
CA TYR A 195 6.49 15.84 3.15
C TYR A 195 5.66 14.99 4.07
N MET A 196 6.01 14.89 5.38
CA MET A 196 5.34 14.00 6.34
C MET A 196 5.12 14.69 7.68
N PRO A 197 4.29 15.74 7.75
CA PRO A 197 4.21 16.62 8.92
C PRO A 197 3.80 15.91 10.22
N ASP A 198 3.02 14.83 10.14
CA ASP A 198 2.66 14.01 11.29
C ASP A 198 3.55 12.75 11.46
N GLY A 199 4.55 12.58 10.60
CA GLY A 199 5.46 11.43 10.61
C GLY A 199 4.92 10.13 10.03
N LEU A 200 3.67 10.10 9.56
CA LEU A 200 2.98 8.94 8.99
C LEU A 200 2.32 9.25 7.64
N HIS A 201 1.55 10.33 7.57
CA HIS A 201 0.83 10.75 6.36
C HIS A 201 1.58 11.87 5.64
N TYR A 202 1.18 12.15 4.42
CA TYR A 202 1.92 13.04 3.53
C TYR A 202 1.22 14.38 3.33
N SER A 203 2.01 15.44 3.25
CA SER A 203 1.55 16.72 2.71
C SER A 203 1.20 16.59 1.22
N PRO A 204 0.52 17.57 0.60
CA PRO A 204 0.29 17.54 -0.86
C PRO A 204 1.60 17.37 -1.66
N SER A 205 2.67 18.08 -1.30
CA SER A 205 3.98 17.94 -1.94
C SER A 205 4.63 16.57 -1.69
N GLY A 206 4.37 15.96 -0.52
CA GLY A 206 4.81 14.61 -0.21
C GLY A 206 4.10 13.57 -1.08
N TYR A 207 2.79 13.71 -1.28
CA TYR A 207 2.03 12.84 -2.17
C TYR A 207 2.44 12.98 -3.64
N GLU A 208 2.68 14.20 -4.13
CA GLU A 208 3.20 14.42 -5.47
C GLU A 208 4.56 13.74 -5.67
N ARG A 209 5.50 13.94 -4.72
CA ARG A 209 6.80 13.27 -4.75
C ARG A 209 6.68 11.75 -4.74
N LEU A 210 5.78 11.20 -3.92
CA LEU A 210 5.52 9.77 -3.86
C LEU A 210 4.93 9.26 -5.17
N ALA A 211 4.01 10.01 -5.80
CA ALA A 211 3.41 9.66 -7.09
C ALA A 211 4.47 9.49 -8.19
N HIS A 212 5.45 10.39 -8.28
CA HIS A 212 6.56 10.25 -9.23
C HIS A 212 7.36 8.96 -9.00
N ARG A 213 7.62 8.61 -7.74
CA ARG A 213 8.33 7.37 -7.41
C ARG A 213 7.52 6.13 -7.78
N ILE A 214 6.21 6.15 -7.50
CA ILE A 214 5.28 5.05 -7.83
C ILE A 214 5.16 4.91 -9.36
N ALA A 215 4.99 6.01 -10.10
CA ALA A 215 4.90 5.99 -11.56
C ALA A 215 6.16 5.38 -12.20
N ALA A 216 7.35 5.76 -11.72
CA ALA A 216 8.61 5.18 -12.17
C ALA A 216 8.68 3.68 -11.88
N GLY A 217 8.25 3.25 -10.68
CA GLY A 217 8.17 1.84 -10.29
C GLY A 217 7.22 1.05 -11.20
N LEU A 218 5.99 1.53 -11.39
CA LEU A 218 5.00 0.89 -12.27
C LEU A 218 5.51 0.78 -13.71
N THR A 219 6.13 1.83 -14.23
CA THR A 219 6.73 1.81 -15.57
C THR A 219 7.82 0.74 -15.69
N SER A 220 8.56 0.48 -14.61
CA SER A 220 9.62 -0.55 -14.60
C SER A 220 9.04 -1.97 -14.56
N VAL A 221 8.04 -2.23 -13.69
CA VAL A 221 7.55 -3.60 -13.43
C VAL A 221 6.39 -4.02 -14.32
N CYS A 222 5.73 -3.09 -15.00
CA CYS A 222 4.58 -3.35 -15.86
C CYS A 222 4.90 -3.32 -17.38
N ARG A 223 6.16 -3.42 -17.75
CA ARG A 223 6.58 -3.49 -19.16
C ARG A 223 6.15 -4.77 -19.84
#